data_d68e5321fbbadce69ff96ca31c466491
#
_entry.id   d68e5321fbbadce69ff96ca31c466491
#
_cell.length_a   1.000
_cell.length_b   1.000
_cell.length_c   1.000
_cell.angle_alpha   90.00
_cell.angle_beta   90.00
_cell.angle_gamma   90.00
#
_symmetry.space_group_name_H-M   'P 1'
#
loop_
_entity.id
_entity.type
_entity.pdbx_description
1 polymer ?
#
loop_
_entity_poly.entity_id
_entity_poly.type
_entity_poly.pdbx_seq_one_letter_code
_entity_poly.pdbx_strand_id
1 'polypeptide(L)'
;IRDRSSGTAIEQACTVLASAIDNAESVALVHNASQMRKDAADSCGSDSLREVLETNVVAINTINQRLIPLLPRDSSILYVGSTLAEKAVPGSFSYVTSKHAQLGMMRATCQDLMGTGRHTAMICPGFTDTEMLRTHLGNDPAVEKMIADMNSFKRLIEPAEIAELIRWAHHNPVINGAVLHANLGQKES
;
A
#
# COMPACT_ATOMS: atom_id res chain seq x y z
N ILE A 1 13.30 -9.65 21.11
CA ILE A 1 13.76 -8.28 21.49
C ILE A 1 13.22 -7.37 20.39
N ARG A 2 12.17 -6.56 20.69
CA ARG A 2 11.67 -5.56 19.75
C ARG A 2 12.77 -4.53 19.51
N ASP A 3 13.13 -4.31 18.25
CA ASP A 3 13.93 -3.14 17.91
C ASP A 3 13.09 -1.89 18.15
N ARG A 4 13.34 -1.22 19.28
CA ARG A 4 12.63 0.02 19.67
C ARG A 4 13.03 1.22 18.79
N SER A 5 14.07 1.08 17.95
CA SER A 5 14.59 2.18 17.14
C SER A 5 13.64 2.55 15.98
N SER A 6 12.98 1.59 15.37
CA SER A 6 12.03 1.85 14.27
C SER A 6 10.75 2.55 14.75
N GLY A 7 10.21 2.17 15.92
CA GLY A 7 9.07 2.85 16.52
C GLY A 7 9.36 4.33 16.82
N THR A 8 10.54 4.62 17.36
CA THR A 8 10.97 5.99 17.65
C THR A 8 11.12 6.84 16.40
N ALA A 9 11.63 6.28 15.29
CA ALA A 9 11.77 6.99 14.01
C ALA A 9 10.41 7.35 13.40
N ILE A 10 9.44 6.45 13.43
CA ILE A 10 8.07 6.73 12.96
C ILE A 10 7.41 7.80 13.83
N GLU A 11 7.57 7.74 15.15
CA GLU A 11 7.01 8.75 16.06
C GLU A 11 7.61 10.13 15.82
N GLN A 12 8.92 10.24 15.60
CA GLN A 12 9.59 11.49 15.25
C GLN A 12 9.09 12.04 13.90
N ALA A 13 8.96 11.18 12.88
CA ALA A 13 8.43 11.57 11.59
C ALA A 13 6.99 12.11 11.71
N CYS A 14 6.13 11.43 12.47
CA CYS A 14 4.76 11.88 12.72
C CYS A 14 4.72 13.25 13.43
N THR A 15 5.64 13.53 14.33
CA THR A 15 5.72 14.83 15.01
C THR A 15 6.06 15.96 14.02
N VAL A 16 6.99 15.71 13.10
CA VAL A 16 7.33 16.68 12.04
C VAL A 16 6.15 16.88 11.09
N LEU A 17 5.50 15.81 10.67
CA LEU A 17 4.35 15.88 9.77
C LEU A 17 3.15 16.58 10.41
N ALA A 18 2.91 16.40 11.71
CA ALA A 18 1.85 17.08 12.42
C ALA A 18 1.94 18.62 12.26
N SER A 19 3.15 19.19 12.37
CA SER A 19 3.36 20.63 12.18
C SER A 19 3.06 21.10 10.74
N ALA A 20 3.25 20.25 9.74
CA ALA A 20 2.92 20.57 8.35
C ALA A 20 1.41 20.49 8.07
N ILE A 21 0.70 19.63 8.80
CA ILE A 21 -0.75 19.44 8.68
C ILE A 21 -1.53 20.66 9.19
N ASP A 22 -1.08 21.31 10.23
CA ASP A 22 -1.78 22.42 10.92
C ASP A 22 -2.18 23.58 9.99
N ASN A 23 -1.45 23.80 8.89
CA ASN A 23 -1.70 24.89 7.94
C ASN A 23 -2.21 24.38 6.57
N ALA A 24 -2.51 23.11 6.43
CA ALA A 24 -2.97 22.52 5.18
C ALA A 24 -4.50 22.60 5.05
N GLU A 25 -4.99 22.98 3.88
CA GLU A 25 -6.44 22.91 3.55
C GLU A 25 -6.92 21.47 3.40
N SER A 26 -6.09 20.62 2.79
CA SER A 26 -6.31 19.18 2.67
C SER A 26 -4.99 18.41 2.64
N VAL A 27 -5.01 17.13 3.00
CA VAL A 27 -3.83 16.27 3.06
C VAL A 27 -4.12 14.92 2.41
N ALA A 28 -3.24 14.47 1.54
CA ALA A 28 -3.21 13.08 1.08
C ALA A 28 -2.22 12.29 1.94
N LEU A 29 -2.71 11.49 2.87
CA LEU A 29 -1.90 10.51 3.60
C LEU A 29 -1.80 9.23 2.78
N VAL A 30 -0.62 8.95 2.21
CA VAL A 30 -0.42 7.82 1.30
C VAL A 30 0.46 6.75 1.95
N HIS A 31 -0.11 5.58 2.19
CA HIS A 31 0.60 4.40 2.67
C HIS A 31 1.17 3.60 1.50
N ASN A 32 2.40 3.94 1.09
CA ASN A 32 3.08 3.30 -0.04
C ASN A 32 4.19 2.34 0.39
N ALA A 33 4.85 2.57 1.53
CA ALA A 33 5.93 1.72 1.99
C ALA A 33 5.48 0.27 2.19
N SER A 34 6.26 -0.67 1.67
CA SER A 34 5.94 -2.10 1.75
C SER A 34 7.20 -2.94 1.66
N GLN A 35 7.18 -4.10 2.31
CA GLN A 35 8.20 -5.13 2.22
C GLN A 35 7.60 -6.39 1.60
N MET A 36 8.33 -6.99 0.67
CA MET A 36 7.97 -8.26 0.02
C MET A 36 9.09 -9.28 0.21
N ARG A 37 8.72 -10.52 0.53
CA ARG A 37 9.64 -11.66 0.65
C ARG A 37 9.17 -12.83 -0.17
N LYS A 38 10.11 -13.68 -0.59
CA LYS A 38 9.83 -14.98 -1.20
C LYS A 38 9.73 -16.00 -0.07
N ASP A 39 8.51 -16.45 0.22
CA ASP A 39 8.22 -17.43 1.27
C ASP A 39 6.93 -18.20 0.97
N ALA A 40 6.75 -19.34 1.64
CA ALA A 40 5.56 -20.18 1.51
C ALA A 40 5.01 -20.55 2.89
N ALA A 41 3.79 -21.07 2.95
CA ALA A 41 3.09 -21.38 4.20
C ALA A 41 3.84 -22.37 5.11
N ASP A 42 4.59 -23.29 4.51
CA ASP A 42 5.38 -24.31 5.20
C ASP A 42 6.82 -23.88 5.55
N SER A 43 7.29 -22.76 5.02
CA SER A 43 8.69 -22.30 5.15
C SER A 43 8.84 -20.85 5.65
N CYS A 44 7.74 -20.10 5.78
CA CYS A 44 7.76 -18.75 6.33
C CYS A 44 8.00 -18.79 7.85
N GLY A 45 9.20 -18.44 8.29
CA GLY A 45 9.52 -18.35 9.73
C GLY A 45 8.71 -17.27 10.44
N SER A 46 8.32 -17.52 11.69
CA SER A 46 7.50 -16.59 12.48
C SER A 46 8.12 -15.20 12.61
N ASP A 47 9.43 -15.09 12.70
CA ASP A 47 10.10 -13.78 12.80
C ASP A 47 10.08 -13.05 11.47
N SER A 48 10.27 -13.76 10.35
CA SER A 48 10.12 -13.19 9.01
C SER A 48 8.71 -12.66 8.78
N LEU A 49 7.67 -13.41 9.17
CA LEU A 49 6.29 -12.95 9.10
C LEU A 49 6.05 -11.71 9.96
N ARG A 50 6.57 -11.68 11.20
CA ARG A 50 6.45 -10.50 12.09
C ARG A 50 7.06 -9.25 11.46
N GLU A 51 8.24 -9.36 10.84
CA GLU A 51 8.90 -8.21 10.21
C GLU A 51 8.11 -7.67 9.01
N VAL A 52 7.55 -8.54 8.17
CA VAL A 52 6.67 -8.11 7.07
C VAL A 52 5.42 -7.44 7.60
N LEU A 53 4.76 -8.01 8.62
CA LEU A 53 3.58 -7.41 9.24
C LEU A 53 3.90 -6.11 9.97
N GLU A 54 5.07 -6.01 10.62
CA GLU A 54 5.53 -4.77 11.26
C GLU A 54 5.59 -3.63 10.25
N THR A 55 6.22 -3.86 9.09
CA THR A 55 6.34 -2.83 8.04
C THR A 55 5.00 -2.56 7.35
N ASN A 56 4.31 -3.62 6.92
CA ASN A 56 3.17 -3.48 6.01
C ASN A 56 1.84 -3.22 6.73
N VAL A 57 1.76 -3.44 8.05
CA VAL A 57 0.51 -3.33 8.82
C VAL A 57 0.68 -2.48 10.07
N VAL A 58 1.60 -2.85 10.97
CA VAL A 58 1.73 -2.20 12.28
C VAL A 58 2.21 -0.76 12.14
N ALA A 59 3.20 -0.51 11.28
CA ALA A 59 3.69 0.84 11.00
C ALA A 59 2.59 1.75 10.44
N ILE A 60 1.77 1.24 9.52
CA ILE A 60 0.60 1.96 8.96
C ILE A 60 -0.38 2.31 10.10
N ASN A 61 -0.69 1.36 10.97
CA ASN A 61 -1.57 1.62 12.11
C ASN A 61 -1.01 2.71 13.04
N THR A 62 0.30 2.68 13.31
CA THR A 62 0.95 3.71 14.13
C THR A 62 0.83 5.10 13.51
N ILE A 63 1.03 5.21 12.20
CA ILE A 63 0.88 6.45 11.44
C ILE A 63 -0.57 6.93 11.47
N ASN A 64 -1.53 6.04 11.20
CA ASN A 64 -2.96 6.35 11.24
C ASN A 64 -3.40 6.88 12.61
N GLN A 65 -3.00 6.20 13.68
CA GLN A 65 -3.31 6.60 15.06
C GLN A 65 -2.83 8.03 15.38
N ARG A 66 -1.67 8.41 14.85
CA ARG A 66 -1.05 9.71 15.13
C ARG A 66 -1.56 10.82 14.21
N LEU A 67 -1.78 10.54 12.93
CA LEU A 67 -2.03 11.59 11.94
C LEU A 67 -3.51 11.75 11.59
N ILE A 68 -4.32 10.70 11.57
CA ILE A 68 -5.74 10.82 11.19
C ILE A 68 -6.49 11.84 12.05
N PRO A 69 -6.31 11.91 13.39
CA PRO A 69 -6.99 12.92 14.20
C PRO A 69 -6.68 14.37 13.82
N LEU A 70 -5.51 14.59 13.22
CA LEU A 70 -5.00 15.91 12.84
C LEU A 70 -5.41 16.34 11.42
N LEU A 71 -5.84 15.40 10.58
CA LEU A 71 -6.15 15.69 9.19
C LEU A 71 -7.34 16.67 9.07
N PRO A 72 -7.24 17.73 8.23
CA PRO A 72 -8.38 18.58 7.94
C PRO A 72 -9.51 17.82 7.20
N ARG A 73 -10.67 18.47 7.03
CA ARG A 73 -11.73 17.99 6.13
C ARG A 73 -11.16 17.91 4.70
N ASP A 74 -11.81 17.13 3.86
CA ASP A 74 -11.43 16.92 2.45
C ASP A 74 -10.05 16.25 2.26
N SER A 75 -9.47 15.71 3.35
CA SER A 75 -8.27 14.87 3.30
C SER A 75 -8.59 13.43 2.93
N SER A 76 -7.57 12.73 2.44
CA SER A 76 -7.68 11.31 2.08
C SER A 76 -6.63 10.46 2.77
N ILE A 77 -6.98 9.21 3.07
CA ILE A 77 -6.06 8.17 3.52
C ILE A 77 -6.03 7.09 2.43
N LEU A 78 -4.96 7.05 1.65
CA LEU A 78 -4.85 6.20 0.48
C LEU A 78 -3.84 5.08 0.72
N TYR A 79 -4.26 3.84 0.48
CA TYR A 79 -3.43 2.65 0.64
C TYR A 79 -2.95 2.17 -0.71
N VAL A 80 -1.64 2.07 -0.91
CA VAL A 80 -1.07 1.39 -2.07
C VAL A 80 -1.00 -0.11 -1.76
N GLY A 81 -2.04 -0.79 -2.22
CA GLY A 81 -2.23 -2.22 -2.05
C GLY A 81 -1.40 -3.04 -3.06
N SER A 82 -2.05 -4.00 -3.63
CA SER A 82 -1.58 -4.89 -4.71
C SER A 82 -2.79 -5.64 -5.25
N THR A 83 -2.71 -6.19 -6.46
CA THR A 83 -3.68 -7.21 -6.89
C THR A 83 -3.71 -8.40 -5.91
N LEU A 84 -2.63 -8.63 -5.17
CA LEU A 84 -2.52 -9.64 -4.12
C LEU A 84 -3.19 -9.25 -2.78
N ALA A 85 -3.96 -8.17 -2.74
CA ALA A 85 -4.83 -7.87 -1.61
C ALA A 85 -6.17 -8.64 -1.65
N GLU A 86 -6.51 -9.22 -2.79
CA GLU A 86 -7.77 -9.96 -3.01
C GLU A 86 -7.57 -11.35 -3.61
N LYS A 87 -6.33 -11.68 -4.02
CA LYS A 87 -5.94 -12.99 -4.55
C LYS A 87 -4.59 -13.43 -3.99
N ALA A 88 -4.12 -14.61 -4.36
CA ALA A 88 -2.84 -15.15 -3.92
C ALA A 88 -2.05 -15.76 -5.08
N VAL A 89 -0.73 -15.79 -4.94
CA VAL A 89 0.19 -16.50 -5.81
C VAL A 89 1.19 -17.29 -4.96
N PRO A 90 1.70 -18.43 -5.45
CA PRO A 90 2.73 -19.19 -4.74
C PRO A 90 3.98 -18.35 -4.45
N GLY A 91 4.67 -18.66 -3.36
CA GLY A 91 5.94 -18.04 -3.02
C GLY A 91 5.86 -16.61 -2.46
N SER A 92 4.68 -16.18 -1.99
CA SER A 92 4.45 -14.81 -1.49
C SER A 92 3.56 -14.80 -0.24
N PHE A 93 3.65 -15.81 0.62
CA PHE A 93 2.74 -16.03 1.73
C PHE A 93 2.63 -14.84 2.70
N SER A 94 3.77 -14.35 3.20
CA SER A 94 3.78 -13.21 4.14
C SER A 94 3.28 -11.92 3.49
N TYR A 95 3.65 -11.69 2.23
CA TYR A 95 3.21 -10.52 1.49
C TYR A 95 1.70 -10.54 1.22
N VAL A 96 1.17 -11.64 0.69
CA VAL A 96 -0.28 -11.84 0.47
C VAL A 96 -1.04 -11.61 1.77
N THR A 97 -0.60 -12.23 2.87
CA THR A 97 -1.21 -12.04 4.20
C THR A 97 -1.25 -10.57 4.59
N SER A 98 -0.14 -9.85 4.42
CA SER A 98 -0.06 -8.43 4.78
C SER A 98 -0.95 -7.54 3.90
N LYS A 99 -1.05 -7.84 2.60
CA LYS A 99 -1.88 -7.04 1.67
C LYS A 99 -3.38 -7.27 1.89
N HIS A 100 -3.81 -8.48 2.24
CA HIS A 100 -5.18 -8.73 2.70
C HIS A 100 -5.48 -7.99 4.01
N ALA A 101 -4.54 -7.95 4.95
CA ALA A 101 -4.68 -7.17 6.18
C ALA A 101 -4.82 -5.67 5.88
N GLN A 102 -4.03 -5.10 4.95
CA GLN A 102 -4.17 -3.71 4.53
C GLN A 102 -5.56 -3.41 3.94
N LEU A 103 -6.12 -4.32 3.15
CA LEU A 103 -7.48 -4.17 2.62
C LEU A 103 -8.52 -4.10 3.75
N GLY A 104 -8.39 -4.97 4.76
CA GLY A 104 -9.20 -4.91 5.97
C GLY A 104 -9.07 -3.59 6.71
N MET A 105 -7.84 -3.08 6.87
CA MET A 105 -7.57 -1.77 7.48
C MET A 105 -8.25 -0.64 6.71
N MET A 106 -8.11 -0.59 5.39
CA MET A 106 -8.75 0.43 4.55
C MET A 106 -10.26 0.42 4.72
N ARG A 107 -10.89 -0.76 4.69
CA ARG A 107 -12.33 -0.92 4.86
C ARG A 107 -12.81 -0.48 6.25
N ALA A 108 -12.08 -0.82 7.31
CA ALA A 108 -12.36 -0.36 8.66
C ALA A 108 -12.21 1.16 8.78
N THR A 109 -11.11 1.72 8.27
CA THR A 109 -10.87 3.17 8.23
C THR A 109 -12.01 3.90 7.51
N CYS A 110 -12.55 3.36 6.42
CA CYS A 110 -13.69 3.93 5.72
C CYS A 110 -14.91 4.10 6.65
N GLN A 111 -15.20 3.11 7.48
CA GLN A 111 -16.33 3.17 8.42
C GLN A 111 -16.05 4.13 9.58
N ASP A 112 -14.83 4.13 10.11
CA ASP A 112 -14.43 4.99 11.22
C ASP A 112 -14.41 6.49 10.83
N LEU A 113 -14.23 6.80 9.55
CA LEU A 113 -14.23 8.17 9.03
C LEU A 113 -15.63 8.73 8.71
N MET A 114 -16.70 7.96 8.94
CA MET A 114 -18.06 8.37 8.61
C MET A 114 -18.41 9.71 9.28
N GLY A 115 -18.94 10.66 8.50
CA GLY A 115 -19.33 12.00 8.97
C GLY A 115 -18.18 12.99 9.14
N THR A 116 -16.92 12.57 8.97
CA THR A 116 -15.74 13.46 9.15
C THR A 116 -15.43 14.33 7.94
N GLY A 117 -15.97 14.03 6.76
CA GLY A 117 -15.65 14.68 5.48
C GLY A 117 -14.29 14.26 4.92
N ARG A 118 -13.71 13.17 5.41
CA ARG A 118 -12.49 12.53 4.90
C ARG A 118 -12.85 11.26 4.18
N HIS A 119 -11.99 10.79 3.28
CA HIS A 119 -12.24 9.55 2.55
C HIS A 119 -11.01 8.67 2.50
N THR A 120 -11.20 7.41 2.15
CA THR A 120 -10.13 6.42 2.01
C THR A 120 -10.39 5.51 0.81
N ALA A 121 -9.34 5.06 0.18
CA ALA A 121 -9.41 4.07 -0.89
C ALA A 121 -8.12 3.25 -0.95
N MET A 122 -8.18 2.10 -1.60
CA MET A 122 -7.02 1.30 -1.91
C MET A 122 -6.77 1.31 -3.42
N ILE A 123 -5.54 1.65 -3.81
CA ILE A 123 -5.05 1.50 -5.17
C ILE A 123 -4.27 0.18 -5.23
N CYS A 124 -4.69 -0.73 -6.11
CA CYS A 124 -4.07 -2.03 -6.31
C CYS A 124 -3.31 -2.06 -7.64
N PRO A 125 -2.03 -1.69 -7.67
CA PRO A 125 -1.21 -1.77 -8.85
C PRO A 125 -1.03 -3.22 -9.31
N GLY A 126 -0.94 -3.41 -10.63
CA GLY A 126 -0.34 -4.60 -11.23
C GLY A 126 1.18 -4.53 -11.23
N PHE A 127 1.82 -5.18 -12.18
CA PHE A 127 3.28 -5.16 -12.31
C PHE A 127 3.79 -3.77 -12.67
N THR A 128 4.31 -3.07 -11.67
CA THR A 128 4.84 -1.71 -11.79
C THR A 128 6.36 -1.75 -11.85
N ASP A 129 6.96 -0.99 -12.75
CA ASP A 129 8.41 -0.93 -12.95
C ASP A 129 9.10 -0.26 -11.75
N THR A 130 9.44 -1.05 -10.76
CA THR A 130 10.09 -0.65 -9.51
C THR A 130 11.28 -1.54 -9.21
N GLU A 131 12.21 -1.03 -8.40
CA GLU A 131 13.32 -1.82 -7.89
C GLU A 131 12.84 -3.08 -7.14
N MET A 132 11.77 -2.96 -6.36
CA MET A 132 11.15 -4.11 -5.66
C MET A 132 10.73 -5.20 -6.64
N LEU A 133 10.06 -4.86 -7.74
CA LEU A 133 9.65 -5.83 -8.74
C LEU A 133 10.87 -6.45 -9.43
N ARG A 134 11.80 -5.63 -9.91
CA ARG A 134 13.01 -6.09 -10.60
C ARG A 134 13.82 -7.05 -9.73
N THR A 135 14.04 -6.72 -8.45
CA THR A 135 14.70 -7.60 -7.48
C THR A 135 13.93 -8.91 -7.28
N HIS A 136 12.60 -8.84 -7.17
CA HIS A 136 11.75 -10.03 -7.03
C HIS A 136 11.84 -10.96 -8.24
N LEU A 137 11.95 -10.41 -9.45
CA LEU A 137 12.12 -11.16 -10.70
C LEU A 137 13.55 -11.64 -10.96
N GLY A 138 14.52 -11.26 -10.11
CA GLY A 138 15.93 -11.60 -10.28
C GLY A 138 16.62 -10.81 -11.38
N ASN A 139 16.08 -9.66 -11.79
CA ASN A 139 16.59 -8.81 -12.87
C ASN A 139 16.72 -9.57 -14.22
N ASP A 140 15.82 -10.52 -14.48
CA ASP A 140 15.81 -11.31 -15.72
C ASP A 140 14.90 -10.66 -16.78
N PRO A 141 15.44 -10.15 -17.90
CA PRO A 141 14.63 -9.52 -18.96
C PRO A 141 13.61 -10.45 -19.60
N ALA A 142 13.86 -11.77 -19.63
CA ALA A 142 12.92 -12.73 -20.19
C ALA A 142 11.69 -12.90 -19.29
N VAL A 143 11.90 -12.92 -17.96
CA VAL A 143 10.82 -12.95 -16.98
C VAL A 143 10.07 -11.64 -16.99
N GLU A 144 10.75 -10.49 -17.06
CA GLU A 144 10.12 -9.17 -17.17
C GLU A 144 9.22 -9.09 -18.40
N LYS A 145 9.70 -9.54 -19.57
CA LYS A 145 8.88 -9.61 -20.77
C LYS A 145 7.66 -10.52 -20.61
N MET A 146 7.84 -11.68 -20.01
CA MET A 146 6.75 -12.62 -19.77
C MET A 146 5.63 -12.00 -18.92
N ILE A 147 5.95 -11.29 -17.85
CA ILE A 147 4.94 -10.63 -17.02
C ILE A 147 4.32 -9.41 -17.70
N ALA A 148 5.08 -8.68 -18.51
CA ALA A 148 4.56 -7.59 -19.33
C ALA A 148 3.50 -8.10 -20.33
N ASP A 149 3.72 -9.27 -20.92
CA ASP A 149 2.79 -9.90 -21.84
C ASP A 149 1.48 -10.38 -21.18
N MET A 150 1.40 -10.36 -19.83
CA MET A 150 0.18 -10.75 -19.08
C MET A 150 -0.89 -9.65 -19.04
N ASN A 151 -0.63 -8.45 -19.53
CA ASN A 151 -1.61 -7.39 -19.58
C ASN A 151 -1.89 -6.92 -21.02
N SER A 152 -2.99 -6.19 -21.19
CA SER A 152 -3.47 -5.77 -22.52
C SER A 152 -2.52 -4.83 -23.27
N PHE A 153 -1.65 -4.12 -22.55
CA PHE A 153 -0.73 -3.13 -23.11
C PHE A 153 0.68 -3.69 -23.32
N LYS A 154 0.96 -4.92 -22.87
CA LYS A 154 2.24 -5.65 -23.00
C LYS A 154 3.44 -4.86 -22.49
N ARG A 155 3.27 -4.17 -21.38
CA ARG A 155 4.31 -3.40 -20.70
C ARG A 155 4.13 -3.43 -19.18
N LEU A 156 5.14 -3.03 -18.46
CA LEU A 156 5.02 -2.69 -17.06
C LEU A 156 4.27 -1.35 -16.89
N ILE A 157 3.72 -1.13 -15.72
CA ILE A 157 3.12 0.15 -15.33
C ILE A 157 4.25 1.09 -14.91
N GLU A 158 4.22 2.32 -15.41
CA GLU A 158 5.16 3.33 -14.95
C GLU A 158 4.75 3.83 -13.55
N PRO A 159 5.69 4.01 -12.62
CA PRO A 159 5.38 4.56 -11.28
C PRO A 159 4.62 5.88 -11.33
N ALA A 160 4.87 6.71 -12.34
CA ALA A 160 4.17 7.98 -12.55
C ALA A 160 2.67 7.78 -12.82
N GLU A 161 2.25 6.71 -13.49
CA GLU A 161 0.83 6.41 -13.72
C GLU A 161 0.09 6.12 -12.41
N ILE A 162 0.75 5.41 -11.49
CA ILE A 162 0.21 5.16 -10.14
C ILE A 162 0.15 6.46 -9.32
N ALA A 163 1.17 7.29 -9.40
CA ALA A 163 1.20 8.59 -8.70
C ALA A 163 0.07 9.52 -9.19
N GLU A 164 -0.21 9.56 -10.50
CA GLU A 164 -1.32 10.32 -11.07
C GLU A 164 -2.68 9.78 -10.60
N LEU A 165 -2.85 8.46 -10.55
CA LEU A 165 -4.07 7.86 -10.01
C LEU A 165 -4.26 8.20 -8.52
N ILE A 166 -3.20 8.18 -7.72
CA ILE A 166 -3.22 8.58 -6.30
C ILE A 166 -3.66 10.04 -6.19
N ARG A 167 -3.08 10.95 -6.99
CA ARG A 167 -3.46 12.36 -7.02
C ARG A 167 -4.93 12.55 -7.41
N TRP A 168 -5.40 11.83 -8.42
CA TRP A 168 -6.81 11.84 -8.82
C TRP A 168 -7.70 11.32 -7.68
N ALA A 169 -7.34 10.21 -7.05
CA ALA A 169 -8.10 9.62 -5.97
C ALA A 169 -8.25 10.56 -4.77
N HIS A 170 -7.21 11.34 -4.44
CA HIS A 170 -7.27 12.36 -3.39
C HIS A 170 -8.37 13.41 -3.66
N HIS A 171 -8.55 13.84 -4.89
CA HIS A 171 -9.53 14.87 -5.27
C HIS A 171 -10.94 14.32 -5.58
N ASN A 172 -11.15 13.01 -5.48
CA ASN A 172 -12.42 12.37 -5.87
C ASN A 172 -13.01 11.53 -4.75
N PRO A 173 -13.63 12.13 -3.72
CA PRO A 173 -14.16 11.42 -2.55
C PRO A 173 -15.30 10.44 -2.89
N VAL A 174 -15.84 10.47 -4.09
CA VAL A 174 -16.86 9.51 -4.57
C VAL A 174 -16.36 8.06 -4.51
N ILE A 175 -15.03 7.84 -4.50
CA ILE A 175 -14.42 6.51 -4.40
C ILE A 175 -14.22 6.04 -2.96
N ASN A 176 -14.82 6.70 -1.95
CA ASN A 176 -14.63 6.32 -0.56
C ASN A 176 -14.95 4.84 -0.33
N GLY A 177 -13.99 4.10 0.24
CA GLY A 177 -14.07 2.66 0.48
C GLY A 177 -13.81 1.78 -0.75
N ALA A 178 -13.51 2.36 -1.92
CA ALA A 178 -13.26 1.59 -3.14
C ALA A 178 -11.88 0.93 -3.16
N VAL A 179 -11.81 -0.18 -3.91
CA VAL A 179 -10.57 -0.84 -4.35
C VAL A 179 -10.43 -0.56 -5.85
N LEU A 180 -9.36 0.13 -6.22
CA LEU A 180 -9.10 0.53 -7.60
C LEU A 180 -7.96 -0.33 -8.18
N HIS A 181 -8.30 -1.20 -9.12
CA HIS A 181 -7.30 -2.02 -9.83
C HIS A 181 -6.63 -1.21 -10.93
N ALA A 182 -5.36 -0.89 -10.74
CA ALA A 182 -4.51 -0.17 -11.69
C ALA A 182 -3.50 -1.17 -12.30
N ASN A 183 -3.97 -2.05 -13.19
CA ASN A 183 -3.21 -3.23 -13.63
C ASN A 183 -3.13 -3.41 -15.14
N LEU A 184 -3.48 -2.40 -15.94
CA LEU A 184 -3.49 -2.43 -17.42
C LEU A 184 -4.30 -3.60 -18.01
N GLY A 185 -5.36 -4.05 -17.31
CA GLY A 185 -6.12 -5.23 -17.71
C GLY A 185 -5.29 -6.52 -17.59
N GLN A 186 -4.46 -6.62 -16.56
CA GLN A 186 -3.68 -7.83 -16.28
C GLN A 186 -4.61 -9.04 -16.22
N LYS A 187 -4.21 -10.11 -16.90
CA LYS A 187 -4.94 -11.39 -16.84
C LYS A 187 -4.91 -11.90 -15.41
N GLU A 188 -6.08 -12.05 -14.85
CA GLU A 188 -6.28 -12.63 -13.53
C GLU A 188 -6.48 -14.14 -13.66
N SER A 189 -5.68 -14.92 -12.94
CA SER A 189 -5.77 -16.39 -12.88
C SER A 189 -6.47 -16.82 -11.61
#